data_65f12039b18e3e183b3401fddaeed267
#
_entry.id   65f12039b18e3e183b3401fddaeed267
#
_cell.length_a   1.000
_cell.length_b   1.000
_cell.length_c   1.000
_cell.angle_alpha   90.00
_cell.angle_beta   90.00
_cell.angle_gamma   90.00
#
_symmetry.space_group_name_H-M   'P 1'
#
loop_
_entity.id
_entity.type
_entity.pdbx_description
1 polymer ?
#
loop_
_entity_poly.entity_id
_entity_poly.type
_entity_poly.pdbx_seq_one_letter_code
_entity_poly.pdbx_strand_id
1 'polypeptide(L)'
;KDPREIKDAFLRWRYGITIDDFEAMSDSQGGVCAICGEAPSERHLDVDHDHASGFVRGLLCNDCNRSIGMFGDDPVVIVRAARYLLASAHIQEANQIRSIMAEVLQVHHMLVERMKRIIGDS
;
A
#
# COMPACT_ATOMS: atom_id res chain seq x y z
N LYS A 1 28.04 -15.96 3.94
CA LYS A 1 27.18 -15.79 2.79
C LYS A 1 26.81 -14.32 2.62
N ASP A 2 26.72 -13.86 1.39
CA ASP A 2 26.40 -12.47 1.08
C ASP A 2 25.01 -12.11 1.66
N PRO A 3 24.90 -11.01 2.44
CA PRO A 3 23.61 -10.56 2.98
C PRO A 3 22.52 -10.35 1.92
N ARG A 4 22.91 -9.93 0.72
CA ARG A 4 21.97 -9.75 -0.38
C ARG A 4 21.38 -11.09 -0.85
N GLU A 5 22.21 -12.13 -0.94
CA GLU A 5 21.77 -13.48 -1.31
C GLU A 5 20.84 -14.07 -0.25
N ILE A 6 21.13 -13.83 1.03
CA ILE A 6 20.30 -14.29 2.14
C ILE A 6 18.93 -13.62 2.07
N LYS A 7 18.90 -12.31 1.83
CA LYS A 7 17.67 -11.55 1.68
C LYS A 7 16.85 -12.02 0.48
N ASP A 8 17.51 -12.23 -0.66
CA ASP A 8 16.84 -12.74 -1.86
C ASP A 8 16.21 -14.11 -1.62
N ALA A 9 16.93 -15.02 -1.00
CA ALA A 9 16.42 -16.35 -0.66
C ALA A 9 15.19 -16.27 0.25
N PHE A 10 15.23 -15.41 1.26
CA PHE A 10 14.11 -15.18 2.17
C PHE A 10 12.88 -14.62 1.44
N LEU A 11 13.07 -13.61 0.60
CA LEU A 11 12.01 -12.98 -0.17
C LEU A 11 11.33 -13.99 -1.11
N ARG A 12 12.11 -14.82 -1.79
CA ARG A 12 11.60 -15.86 -2.66
C ARG A 12 10.77 -16.90 -1.88
N TRP A 13 11.33 -17.33 -0.76
CA TRP A 13 10.67 -18.35 0.08
C TRP A 13 9.37 -17.81 0.68
N ARG A 14 9.41 -16.60 1.23
CA ARG A 14 8.28 -16.07 2.02
C ARG A 14 7.19 -15.45 1.14
N TYR A 15 7.59 -14.75 0.09
CA TYR A 15 6.69 -13.91 -0.72
C TYR A 15 6.68 -14.24 -2.21
N GLY A 16 7.59 -15.07 -2.68
CA GLY A 16 7.68 -15.39 -4.11
C GLY A 16 8.24 -14.27 -4.97
N ILE A 17 8.95 -13.32 -4.38
CA ILE A 17 9.56 -12.21 -5.11
C ILE A 17 11.09 -12.27 -4.98
N THR A 18 11.78 -11.65 -5.92
CA THR A 18 13.23 -11.52 -5.89
C THR A 18 13.64 -10.24 -5.17
N ILE A 19 14.94 -10.13 -4.82
CA ILE A 19 15.46 -8.87 -4.28
C ILE A 19 15.38 -7.75 -5.32
N ASP A 20 15.49 -8.06 -6.60
CA ASP A 20 15.33 -7.07 -7.67
C ASP A 20 13.87 -6.56 -7.70
N ASP A 21 12.88 -7.43 -7.52
CA ASP A 21 11.48 -7.04 -7.41
C ASP A 21 11.27 -6.10 -6.21
N PHE A 22 11.86 -6.43 -5.07
CA PHE A 22 11.80 -5.62 -3.85
C PHE A 22 12.38 -4.23 -4.11
N GLU A 23 13.56 -4.16 -4.71
CA GLU A 23 14.21 -2.88 -5.02
C GLU A 23 13.41 -2.06 -6.02
N ALA A 24 12.82 -2.69 -7.03
CA ALA A 24 11.97 -2.01 -8.00
C ALA A 24 10.72 -1.41 -7.33
N MET A 25 10.10 -2.13 -6.39
CA MET A 25 8.99 -1.60 -5.60
C MET A 25 9.43 -0.42 -4.74
N SER A 26 10.55 -0.55 -4.05
CA SER A 26 11.11 0.53 -3.24
C SER A 26 11.36 1.78 -4.09
N ASP A 27 11.97 1.62 -5.25
CA ASP A 27 12.25 2.74 -6.16
C ASP A 27 10.95 3.39 -6.65
N SER A 28 9.94 2.60 -6.98
CA SER A 28 8.65 3.14 -7.43
C SER A 28 7.91 3.91 -6.35
N GLN A 29 8.18 3.59 -5.07
CA GLN A 29 7.62 4.31 -3.92
C GLN A 29 8.51 5.46 -3.44
N GLY A 30 9.67 5.68 -4.09
CA GLY A 30 10.62 6.69 -3.65
C GLY A 30 11.33 6.33 -2.35
N GLY A 31 11.43 5.05 -2.01
CA GLY A 31 12.08 4.58 -0.80
C GLY A 31 11.28 4.81 0.47
N VAL A 32 9.99 5.13 0.36
CA VAL A 32 9.13 5.47 1.50
C VAL A 32 7.93 4.52 1.59
N CYS A 33 7.29 4.49 2.77
CA CYS A 33 6.06 3.73 2.97
C CYS A 33 4.98 4.17 1.99
N ALA A 34 4.29 3.21 1.38
CA ALA A 34 3.24 3.49 0.39
C ALA A 34 2.01 4.17 1.00
N ILE A 35 1.82 4.12 2.32
CA ILE A 35 0.67 4.73 3.00
C ILE A 35 1.05 6.07 3.61
N CYS A 36 1.98 6.10 4.56
CA CYS A 36 2.29 7.32 5.30
C CYS A 36 3.34 8.22 4.62
N GLY A 37 4.07 7.70 3.64
CA GLY A 37 5.10 8.46 2.93
C GLY A 37 6.36 8.71 3.72
N GLU A 38 6.53 8.07 4.88
CA GLU A 38 7.73 8.24 5.70
C GLU A 38 8.83 7.28 5.26
N ALA A 39 10.06 7.78 5.27
CA ALA A 39 11.23 6.94 5.04
C ALA A 39 11.46 6.05 6.26
N PRO A 40 11.94 4.80 6.07
CA PRO A 40 12.28 3.95 7.20
C PRO A 40 13.48 4.52 7.97
N SER A 41 13.39 4.51 9.31
CA SER A 41 14.46 5.03 10.17
C SER A 41 15.48 3.95 10.52
N GLU A 42 15.09 3.03 11.39
CA GLU A 42 15.99 1.98 11.88
C GLU A 42 15.71 0.63 11.23
N ARG A 43 14.53 0.48 10.66
CA ARG A 43 14.05 -0.76 10.09
C ARG A 43 13.65 -0.52 8.63
N HIS A 44 14.01 -1.46 7.75
CA HIS A 44 13.57 -1.41 6.37
C HIS A 44 12.05 -1.53 6.25
N LEU A 45 11.51 -1.16 5.10
CA LEU A 45 10.08 -1.35 4.82
C LEU A 45 9.76 -2.85 4.77
N ASP A 46 8.57 -3.19 5.26
CA ASP A 46 8.06 -4.55 5.24
C ASP A 46 7.31 -4.82 3.93
N VAL A 47 7.42 -6.05 3.45
CA VAL A 47 6.62 -6.51 2.31
C VAL A 47 5.18 -6.72 2.79
N ASP A 48 4.25 -6.01 2.18
CA ASP A 48 2.83 -6.18 2.44
C ASP A 48 2.21 -7.09 1.39
N HIS A 49 1.42 -8.05 1.81
CA HIS A 49 0.77 -8.99 0.91
C HIS A 49 -0.69 -9.19 1.30
N ASP A 50 -1.51 -9.50 0.30
CA ASP A 50 -2.90 -9.88 0.51
C ASP A 50 -2.93 -11.28 1.12
N HIS A 51 -3.53 -11.41 2.30
CA HIS A 51 -3.58 -12.68 3.04
C HIS A 51 -4.41 -13.75 2.31
N ALA A 52 -5.40 -13.35 1.52
CA ALA A 52 -6.26 -14.28 0.81
C ALA A 52 -5.59 -14.82 -0.46
N SER A 53 -4.97 -13.97 -1.26
CA SER A 53 -4.37 -14.34 -2.55
C SER A 53 -2.86 -14.60 -2.47
N GLY A 54 -2.19 -14.05 -1.45
CA GLY A 54 -0.73 -14.08 -1.34
C GLY A 54 -0.03 -13.06 -2.22
N PHE A 55 -0.77 -12.25 -2.98
CA PHE A 55 -0.19 -11.22 -3.83
C PHE A 55 0.51 -10.15 -3.01
N VAL A 56 1.73 -9.81 -3.40
CA VAL A 56 2.47 -8.69 -2.83
C VAL A 56 1.85 -7.39 -3.35
N ARG A 57 1.39 -6.55 -2.41
CA ARG A 57 0.75 -5.26 -2.73
C ARG A 57 1.76 -4.12 -2.82
N GLY A 58 2.77 -4.14 -1.97
CA GLY A 58 3.77 -3.09 -1.91
C GLY A 58 4.60 -3.17 -0.64
N LEU A 59 5.28 -2.07 -0.31
CA LEU A 59 6.14 -1.97 0.87
C LEU A 59 5.57 -0.94 1.84
N LEU A 60 5.50 -1.32 3.11
CA LEU A 60 4.94 -0.48 4.17
C LEU A 60 5.90 -0.42 5.35
N CYS A 61 5.84 0.68 6.10
CA CYS A 61 6.46 0.69 7.42
C CYS A 61 5.70 -0.27 8.34
N ASN A 62 6.37 -0.70 9.40
CA ASN A 62 5.77 -1.65 10.36
C ASN A 62 4.44 -1.14 10.93
N ASP A 63 4.37 0.13 11.27
CA ASP A 63 3.17 0.71 11.86
C ASP A 63 1.98 0.70 10.90
N CYS A 64 2.18 1.11 9.66
CA CYS A 64 1.11 1.09 8.66
C CYS A 64 0.68 -0.33 8.32
N ASN A 65 1.65 -1.24 8.20
CA ASN A 65 1.37 -2.65 7.92
C ASN A 65 0.50 -3.29 9.03
N ARG A 66 0.84 -3.01 10.28
CA ARG A 66 0.05 -3.49 11.42
C ARG A 66 -1.32 -2.81 11.49
N SER A 67 -1.39 -1.52 11.20
CA SER A 67 -2.62 -0.74 11.30
C SER A 67 -3.69 -1.22 10.33
N ILE A 68 -3.35 -1.47 9.07
CA ILE A 68 -4.33 -1.99 8.11
C ILE A 68 -4.77 -3.41 8.47
N GLY A 69 -3.85 -4.21 9.04
CA GLY A 69 -4.18 -5.54 9.55
C GLY A 69 -5.17 -5.49 10.72
N MET A 70 -5.02 -4.52 11.62
CA MET A 70 -5.94 -4.31 12.76
C MET A 70 -7.34 -3.92 12.29
N PHE A 71 -7.47 -3.27 11.13
CA PHE A 71 -8.76 -3.01 10.49
C PHE A 71 -9.26 -4.19 9.64
N GLY A 72 -8.59 -5.34 9.73
CA GLY A 72 -8.97 -6.55 8.99
C GLY A 72 -8.71 -6.48 7.50
N ASP A 73 -7.80 -5.60 7.05
CA ASP A 73 -7.54 -5.34 5.63
C ASP A 73 -8.80 -4.91 4.86
N ASP A 74 -9.79 -4.40 5.56
CA ASP A 74 -11.07 -4.03 4.98
C ASP A 74 -11.09 -2.56 4.56
N PRO A 75 -11.06 -2.25 3.27
CA PRO A 75 -11.04 -0.86 2.81
C PRO A 75 -12.30 -0.08 3.21
N VAL A 76 -13.44 -0.75 3.37
CA VAL A 76 -14.67 -0.08 3.81
C VAL A 76 -14.53 0.42 5.24
N VAL A 77 -13.97 -0.40 6.14
CA VAL A 77 -13.72 -0.01 7.53
C VAL A 77 -12.70 1.12 7.60
N ILE A 78 -11.64 1.06 6.78
CA ILE A 78 -10.60 2.10 6.74
C ILE A 78 -11.18 3.43 6.26
N VAL A 79 -12.04 3.42 5.24
CA VAL A 79 -12.72 4.62 4.76
C VAL A 79 -13.67 5.18 5.85
N ARG A 80 -14.35 4.32 6.59
CA ARG A 80 -15.19 4.75 7.72
C ARG A 80 -14.35 5.38 8.83
N ALA A 81 -13.18 4.84 9.10
CA ALA A 81 -12.25 5.45 10.06
C ALA A 81 -11.82 6.84 9.62
N ALA A 82 -11.49 7.00 8.34
CA ALA A 82 -11.16 8.30 7.77
C ALA A 82 -12.33 9.28 7.91
N ARG A 83 -13.56 8.85 7.59
CA ARG A 83 -14.76 9.67 7.75
C ARG A 83 -14.98 10.08 9.21
N TYR A 84 -14.73 9.18 10.15
CA TYR A 84 -14.86 9.46 11.58
C TYR A 84 -13.91 10.60 11.99
N LEU A 85 -12.65 10.53 11.57
CA LEU A 85 -11.65 11.57 11.84
C LEU A 85 -12.00 12.89 11.17
N LEU A 86 -12.54 12.84 9.96
CA LEU A 86 -12.95 14.03 9.19
C LEU A 86 -13.99 14.88 9.89
N ALA A 87 -14.84 14.27 10.72
CA ALA A 87 -15.90 14.99 11.44
C ALA A 87 -15.34 16.07 12.38
N SER A 88 -14.06 15.94 12.80
CA SER A 88 -13.38 16.90 13.67
C SER A 88 -12.16 17.54 13.02
N ALA A 89 -11.99 17.36 11.68
CA ALA A 89 -10.80 17.85 10.98
C ALA A 89 -10.79 19.38 10.87
N HIS A 90 -9.61 19.97 10.97
CA HIS A 90 -9.39 21.39 10.70
C HIS A 90 -9.32 21.65 9.20
N ILE A 91 -9.45 22.93 8.80
CA ILE A 91 -9.47 23.32 7.38
C ILE A 91 -8.22 22.85 6.61
N GLN A 92 -7.05 22.90 7.26
CA GLN A 92 -5.81 22.46 6.61
C GLN A 92 -5.82 20.96 6.33
N GLU A 93 -6.27 20.16 7.29
CA GLU A 93 -6.44 18.73 7.13
C GLU A 93 -7.48 18.40 6.06
N ALA A 94 -8.57 19.17 6.03
CA ALA A 94 -9.60 19.02 5.02
C ALA A 94 -9.07 19.24 3.61
N ASN A 95 -8.14 20.18 3.40
CA ASN A 95 -7.53 20.42 2.10
C ASN A 95 -6.61 19.26 1.68
N GLN A 96 -5.82 18.71 2.61
CA GLN A 96 -5.00 17.52 2.35
C GLN A 96 -5.87 16.32 1.97
N ILE A 97 -6.95 16.12 2.71
CA ILE A 97 -7.89 15.03 2.45
C ILE A 97 -8.56 15.18 1.09
N ARG A 98 -8.93 16.39 0.70
CA ARG A 98 -9.51 16.66 -0.63
C ARG A 98 -8.55 16.27 -1.74
N SER A 99 -7.26 16.55 -1.56
CA SER A 99 -6.21 16.18 -2.51
C SER A 99 -6.09 14.66 -2.63
N ILE A 100 -6.07 13.95 -1.51
CA ILE A 100 -5.99 12.48 -1.46
C ILE A 100 -7.27 11.85 -2.03
N MET A 101 -8.43 12.42 -1.77
CA MET A 101 -9.70 11.94 -2.34
C MET A 101 -9.70 12.03 -3.87
N ALA A 102 -9.07 13.05 -4.43
CA ALA A 102 -8.92 13.16 -5.88
C ALA A 102 -8.10 11.99 -6.44
N GLU A 103 -7.02 11.60 -5.76
CA GLU A 103 -6.21 10.44 -6.13
C GLU A 103 -7.02 9.14 -6.04
N VAL A 104 -7.79 8.96 -4.98
CA VAL A 104 -8.65 7.78 -4.80
C VAL A 104 -9.69 7.68 -5.92
N LEU A 105 -10.31 8.79 -6.28
CA LEU A 105 -11.28 8.84 -7.38
C LEU A 105 -10.63 8.48 -8.72
N GLN A 106 -9.39 8.93 -8.95
CA GLN A 106 -8.65 8.59 -10.14
C GLN A 106 -8.36 7.09 -10.23
N VAL A 107 -7.93 6.47 -9.13
CA VAL A 107 -7.72 5.01 -9.07
C VAL A 107 -9.04 4.28 -9.32
N HIS A 108 -10.13 4.72 -8.72
CA HIS A 108 -11.45 4.15 -8.94
C HIS A 108 -11.83 4.21 -10.42
N HIS A 109 -11.65 5.37 -11.05
CA HIS A 109 -11.93 5.54 -12.47
C HIS A 109 -11.11 4.56 -13.33
N MET A 110 -9.82 4.43 -13.04
CA MET A 110 -8.94 3.49 -13.74
C MET A 110 -9.43 2.05 -13.60
N LEU A 111 -9.87 1.66 -12.40
CA LEU A 111 -10.39 0.31 -12.14
C LEU A 111 -11.70 0.06 -12.89
N VAL A 112 -12.60 1.02 -12.92
CA VAL A 112 -13.86 0.92 -13.67
C VAL A 112 -13.58 0.74 -15.16
N GLU A 113 -12.67 1.53 -15.73
CA GLU A 113 -12.30 1.43 -17.14
C GLU A 113 -11.65 0.07 -17.45
N ARG A 114 -10.83 -0.43 -16.52
CA ARG A 114 -10.21 -1.75 -16.64
C ARG A 114 -11.26 -2.86 -16.64
N MET A 115 -12.24 -2.76 -15.74
CA MET A 115 -13.35 -3.72 -15.66
C MET A 115 -14.16 -3.73 -16.96
N LYS A 116 -14.46 -2.57 -17.52
CA LYS A 116 -15.16 -2.47 -18.80
C LYS A 116 -14.41 -3.17 -19.93
N ARG A 117 -13.09 -3.06 -19.95
CA ARG A 117 -12.27 -3.76 -20.97
C ARG A 117 -12.32 -5.29 -20.83
N ILE A 118 -12.42 -5.78 -19.58
CA ILE A 118 -12.46 -7.22 -19.30
C ILE A 118 -13.84 -7.81 -19.60
N ILE A 119 -14.92 -7.09 -19.18
CA ILE A 119 -16.30 -7.58 -19.29
C ILE A 119 -16.86 -7.32 -20.69
N GLY A 120 -16.30 -6.36 -21.39
CA GLY A 120 -16.84 -5.86 -22.64
C GLY A 120 -17.83 -4.72 -22.39
N ASP A 121 -17.87 -3.80 -23.35
CA ASP A 121 -18.76 -2.65 -23.30
C ASP A 121 -20.13 -3.08 -23.83
N SER A 122 -21.02 -3.40 -22.93
CA SER A 122 -22.40 -3.73 -23.32
C SER A 122 -23.34 -2.59 -22.92
#